data_7a960d34d726a510a9c83848dd1a0821
#
_entry.id   7a960d34d726a510a9c83848dd1a0821
#
_cell.length_a   1.000
_cell.length_b   1.000
_cell.length_c   1.000
_cell.angle_alpha   90.00
_cell.angle_beta   90.00
_cell.angle_gamma   90.00
#
_symmetry.space_group_name_H-M   'P 1'
#
loop_
_entity.id
_entity.type
_entity.pdbx_description
1 polymer ?
#
loop_
_entity_poly.entity_id
_entity_poly.type
_entity_poly.pdbx_seq_one_letter_code
_entity_poly.pdbx_strand_id
1 'polypeptide(L)'
;VIFQHYIIMATSLRDNLTSSYFNAAHKLYSKKARRRIIAYVESYDDIAFWRTLLEEFEDDEHYFQVMLPSTTSLAKGKKMVLMNTLNTAELGRCLIACVDSDYDFLLQGATNTSRKINRNKYIFQTYTYAIENYHCFAESLHEVCVQATLNDRFVMDFNAYLKRYSEIVYPL
;
A
#
# COMPACT_ATOMS: atom_id res chain seq x y z
N VAL A 1 -44.54 31.36 8.61
CA VAL A 1 -43.77 30.34 9.35
C VAL A 1 -42.96 29.57 8.32
N ILE A 2 -41.69 29.89 8.20
CA ILE A 2 -40.77 29.29 7.23
C ILE A 2 -40.10 28.13 7.95
N PHE A 3 -40.46 26.90 7.56
CA PHE A 3 -39.70 25.70 7.96
C PHE A 3 -38.44 25.61 7.10
N GLN A 4 -37.33 25.97 7.71
CA GLN A 4 -36.00 25.77 7.15
C GLN A 4 -35.66 24.30 7.35
N HIS A 5 -35.77 23.52 6.28
CA HIS A 5 -35.29 22.13 6.25
C HIS A 5 -33.77 22.14 6.32
N TYR A 6 -33.21 21.84 7.48
CA TYR A 6 -31.83 21.43 7.61
C TYR A 6 -31.70 20.05 7.01
N ILE A 7 -31.23 19.98 5.77
CA ILE A 7 -30.72 18.73 5.20
C ILE A 7 -29.39 18.43 5.93
N ILE A 8 -29.47 17.62 6.97
CA ILE A 8 -28.30 16.99 7.55
C ILE A 8 -27.80 16.04 6.48
N MET A 9 -26.80 16.44 5.72
CA MET A 9 -26.07 15.52 4.87
C MET A 9 -25.41 14.49 5.79
N ALA A 10 -26.01 13.31 5.87
CA ALA A 10 -25.42 12.18 6.56
C ALA A 10 -24.13 11.84 5.84
N THR A 11 -23.00 12.33 6.36
CA THR A 11 -21.68 11.89 5.92
C THR A 11 -21.61 10.39 6.12
N SER A 12 -21.27 9.66 5.06
CA SER A 12 -21.08 8.21 5.14
C SER A 12 -20.07 7.91 6.24
N LEU A 13 -20.33 6.86 7.03
CA LEU A 13 -19.37 6.36 8.04
C LEU A 13 -17.98 6.12 7.42
N ARG A 14 -17.93 5.82 6.12
CA ARG A 14 -16.72 5.60 5.35
C ARG A 14 -15.88 6.85 5.15
N ASP A 15 -16.50 8.04 5.15
CA ASP A 15 -15.83 9.33 4.92
C ASP A 15 -15.07 9.81 6.17
N ASN A 16 -15.31 9.16 7.31
CA ASN A 16 -14.71 9.51 8.61
C ASN A 16 -13.74 8.45 9.15
N LEU A 17 -13.24 7.54 8.30
CA LEU A 17 -12.27 6.53 8.71
C LEU A 17 -10.87 7.14 8.84
N THR A 18 -10.58 7.72 9.97
CA THR A 18 -9.29 8.32 10.31
C THR A 18 -8.54 7.48 11.36
N SER A 19 -7.24 7.72 11.53
CA SER A 19 -6.47 7.09 12.60
C SER A 19 -7.06 7.40 14.00
N SER A 20 -7.58 8.59 14.21
CA SER A 20 -8.26 8.98 15.47
C SER A 20 -9.55 8.20 15.70
N TYR A 21 -10.33 7.93 14.64
CA TYR A 21 -11.53 7.09 14.72
C TYR A 21 -11.16 5.66 15.18
N PHE A 22 -10.15 5.05 14.55
CA PHE A 22 -9.70 3.72 14.93
C PHE A 22 -9.12 3.67 16.34
N ASN A 23 -8.39 4.69 16.77
CA ASN A 23 -7.92 4.81 18.15
C ASN A 23 -9.09 4.90 19.16
N ALA A 24 -10.14 5.62 18.83
CA ALA A 24 -11.34 5.72 19.68
C ALA A 24 -12.07 4.38 19.71
N ALA A 25 -12.24 3.72 18.57
CA ALA A 25 -12.85 2.40 18.49
C ALA A 25 -12.09 1.37 19.34
N HIS A 26 -10.75 1.34 19.29
CA HIS A 26 -9.93 0.43 20.09
C HIS A 26 -10.10 0.59 21.61
N LYS A 27 -10.41 1.80 22.08
CA LYS A 27 -10.69 2.02 23.51
C LYS A 27 -11.95 1.29 23.99
N LEU A 28 -12.84 0.92 23.08
CA LEU A 28 -14.08 0.19 23.35
C LEU A 28 -13.88 -1.32 23.35
N TYR A 29 -12.78 -1.83 22.84
CA TYR A 29 -12.49 -3.25 22.82
C TYR A 29 -11.85 -3.70 24.14
N SER A 30 -11.97 -5.01 24.43
CA SER A 30 -11.31 -5.64 25.56
C SER A 30 -9.79 -5.38 25.52
N LYS A 31 -9.16 -5.18 26.68
CA LYS A 31 -7.70 -5.02 26.80
C LYS A 31 -6.89 -6.19 26.21
N LYS A 32 -7.53 -7.34 25.97
CA LYS A 32 -6.92 -8.54 25.34
C LYS A 32 -7.04 -8.55 23.81
N ALA A 33 -7.80 -7.65 23.19
CA ALA A 33 -7.95 -7.62 21.74
C ALA A 33 -6.75 -6.92 21.09
N ARG A 34 -6.14 -7.58 20.10
CA ARG A 34 -5.08 -6.99 19.28
C ARG A 34 -5.59 -5.72 18.60
N ARG A 35 -4.75 -4.71 18.55
CA ARG A 35 -5.07 -3.43 17.88
C ARG A 35 -4.93 -3.60 16.38
N ARG A 36 -5.96 -3.19 15.65
CA ARG A 36 -5.96 -3.20 14.20
C ARG A 36 -5.27 -1.94 13.65
N ILE A 37 -4.33 -2.14 12.74
CA ILE A 37 -3.74 -1.08 11.92
C ILE A 37 -4.24 -1.27 10.50
N ILE A 38 -4.91 -0.25 9.96
CA ILE A 38 -5.36 -0.27 8.56
C ILE A 38 -4.21 0.18 7.69
N ALA A 39 -3.88 -0.63 6.67
CA ALA A 39 -2.92 -0.32 5.64
C ALA A 39 -3.66 -0.14 4.29
N TYR A 40 -3.74 1.08 3.81
CA TYR A 40 -4.31 1.36 2.49
C TYR A 40 -3.26 1.17 1.41
N VAL A 41 -3.66 0.49 0.34
CA VAL A 41 -2.86 0.23 -0.86
C VAL A 41 -3.51 0.83 -2.10
N GLU A 42 -2.77 0.91 -3.21
CA GLU A 42 -3.22 1.57 -4.44
C GLU A 42 -4.14 0.68 -5.28
N SER A 43 -3.89 -0.62 -5.28
CA SER A 43 -4.62 -1.58 -6.12
C SER A 43 -4.89 -2.92 -5.41
N TYR A 44 -5.71 -3.75 -6.03
CA TYR A 44 -5.96 -5.11 -5.55
C TYR A 44 -4.70 -5.99 -5.63
N ASP A 45 -3.85 -5.76 -6.61
CA ASP A 45 -2.63 -6.53 -6.84
C ASP A 45 -1.61 -6.31 -5.71
N ASP A 46 -1.61 -5.11 -5.12
CA ASP A 46 -0.73 -4.72 -4.03
C ASP A 46 -1.08 -5.41 -2.69
N ILE A 47 -2.34 -5.86 -2.53
CA ILE A 47 -2.82 -6.40 -1.25
C ILE A 47 -2.00 -7.60 -0.80
N ALA A 48 -1.71 -8.55 -1.70
CA ALA A 48 -0.98 -9.76 -1.36
C ALA A 48 0.46 -9.43 -0.95
N PHE A 49 1.14 -8.57 -1.70
CA PHE A 49 2.51 -8.14 -1.42
C PHE A 49 2.62 -7.46 -0.05
N TRP A 50 1.83 -6.41 0.18
CA TRP A 50 1.89 -5.66 1.42
C TRP A 50 1.41 -6.45 2.62
N ARG A 51 0.44 -7.38 2.45
CA ARG A 51 0.04 -8.29 3.52
C ARG A 51 1.19 -9.16 3.98
N THR A 52 1.84 -9.86 3.05
CA THR A 52 2.98 -10.73 3.35
C THR A 52 4.10 -9.96 4.06
N LEU A 53 4.40 -8.75 3.59
CA LEU A 53 5.44 -7.92 4.20
C LEU A 53 5.04 -7.45 5.60
N LEU A 54 3.81 -7.01 5.80
CA LEU A 54 3.35 -6.45 7.08
C LEU A 54 3.09 -7.52 8.14
N GLU A 55 2.77 -8.76 7.75
CA GLU A 55 2.63 -9.90 8.67
C GLU A 55 3.91 -10.14 9.50
N GLU A 56 5.08 -9.88 8.94
CA GLU A 56 6.36 -9.99 9.66
C GLU A 56 6.52 -9.00 10.83
N PHE A 57 5.68 -7.97 10.85
CA PHE A 57 5.68 -6.92 11.89
C PHE A 57 4.46 -7.03 12.83
N GLU A 58 3.66 -8.09 12.71
CA GLU A 58 2.58 -8.34 13.64
C GLU A 58 3.11 -8.89 14.97
N ASP A 59 2.41 -8.55 16.05
CA ASP A 59 2.72 -8.99 17.40
C ASP A 59 1.45 -9.33 18.20
N ASP A 60 1.60 -9.63 19.48
CA ASP A 60 0.49 -9.93 20.37
C ASP A 60 -0.44 -8.73 20.63
N GLU A 61 0.04 -7.51 20.33
CA GLU A 61 -0.72 -6.28 20.55
C GLU A 61 -1.31 -5.71 19.25
N HIS A 62 -0.70 -5.98 18.07
CA HIS A 62 -1.04 -5.36 16.81
C HIS A 62 -1.18 -6.36 15.67
N TYR A 63 -2.07 -6.07 14.74
CA TYR A 63 -2.17 -6.76 13.45
C TYR A 63 -2.52 -5.78 12.34
N PHE A 64 -2.21 -6.13 11.09
CA PHE A 64 -2.48 -5.28 9.94
C PHE A 64 -3.67 -5.79 9.15
N GLN A 65 -4.50 -4.85 8.71
CA GLN A 65 -5.54 -5.11 7.72
C GLN A 65 -5.25 -4.31 6.47
N VAL A 66 -4.77 -5.01 5.44
CA VAL A 66 -4.48 -4.41 4.13
C VAL A 66 -5.76 -4.34 3.31
N MET A 67 -6.08 -3.17 2.79
CA MET A 67 -7.30 -2.94 2.02
C MET A 67 -7.20 -1.71 1.11
N LEU A 68 -8.12 -1.61 0.16
CA LEU A 68 -8.29 -0.41 -0.65
C LEU A 68 -9.10 0.65 0.09
N PRO A 69 -8.81 1.93 -0.12
CA PRO A 69 -9.71 2.99 0.31
C PRO A 69 -11.04 2.88 -0.43
N SER A 70 -12.15 3.09 0.28
CA SER A 70 -13.48 3.02 -0.31
C SER A 70 -13.79 4.30 -1.07
N THR A 71 -13.30 4.44 -2.30
CA THR A 71 -13.65 5.55 -3.19
C THR A 71 -14.25 5.05 -4.49
N THR A 72 -15.31 5.71 -4.94
CA THR A 72 -16.04 5.42 -6.17
C THR A 72 -15.35 5.95 -7.43
N SER A 73 -14.19 6.60 -7.33
CA SER A 73 -13.50 7.24 -8.46
C SER A 73 -12.17 6.55 -8.79
N LEU A 74 -12.25 5.43 -9.50
CA LEU A 74 -11.09 4.68 -10.02
C LEU A 74 -10.47 5.27 -11.32
N ALA A 75 -10.95 6.44 -11.79
CA ALA A 75 -10.61 6.94 -13.12
C ALA A 75 -9.33 7.77 -13.23
N LYS A 76 -8.67 8.10 -12.12
CA LYS A 76 -7.41 8.87 -12.13
C LYS A 76 -6.37 8.13 -11.30
N GLY A 77 -5.18 7.98 -11.83
CA GLY A 77 -4.03 7.25 -11.30
C GLY A 77 -4.10 6.87 -9.83
N LYS A 78 -4.05 5.61 -9.55
CA LYS A 78 -4.37 4.97 -8.25
C LYS A 78 -3.68 5.68 -7.06
N LYS A 79 -2.38 5.99 -7.18
CA LYS A 79 -1.60 6.69 -6.17
C LYS A 79 -2.14 8.11 -5.87
N MET A 80 -2.47 8.89 -6.92
CA MET A 80 -3.04 10.22 -6.75
C MET A 80 -4.41 10.17 -6.06
N VAL A 81 -5.22 9.16 -6.35
CA VAL A 81 -6.51 8.95 -5.67
C VAL A 81 -6.27 8.65 -4.21
N LEU A 82 -5.37 7.72 -3.90
CA LEU A 82 -5.01 7.38 -2.52
C LEU A 82 -4.50 8.63 -1.78
N MET A 83 -3.56 9.37 -2.36
CA MET A 83 -2.96 10.55 -1.75
C MET A 83 -3.90 11.76 -1.62
N ASN A 84 -4.91 11.86 -2.48
CA ASN A 84 -5.93 12.91 -2.41
C ASN A 84 -7.08 12.52 -1.49
N THR A 85 -7.43 11.24 -1.42
CA THR A 85 -8.48 10.70 -0.55
C THR A 85 -8.02 10.66 0.90
N LEU A 86 -6.77 10.28 1.11
CA LEU A 86 -6.13 10.34 2.41
C LEU A 86 -5.55 11.74 2.59
N ASN A 87 -6.29 12.61 3.27
CA ASN A 87 -5.64 13.76 3.85
C ASN A 87 -4.48 13.25 4.70
N THR A 88 -3.24 13.70 4.40
CA THR A 88 -2.04 13.23 5.13
C THR A 88 -2.13 13.48 6.64
N ALA A 89 -3.02 14.38 7.08
CA ALA A 89 -3.36 14.61 8.48
C ALA A 89 -4.17 13.47 9.12
N GLU A 90 -4.80 12.59 8.31
CA GLU A 90 -5.61 11.47 8.79
C GLU A 90 -4.76 10.22 9.05
N LEU A 91 -3.57 10.14 8.45
CA LEU A 91 -2.62 9.06 8.70
C LEU A 91 -2.08 9.13 10.12
N GLY A 92 -1.82 7.97 10.70
CA GLY A 92 -1.36 7.87 12.08
C GLY A 92 -1.09 6.42 12.48
N ARG A 93 -0.94 6.19 13.77
CA ARG A 93 -0.58 4.88 14.32
C ARG A 93 -1.56 3.74 13.98
N CYS A 94 -2.80 4.04 13.63
CA CYS A 94 -3.82 3.04 13.31
C CYS A 94 -4.25 3.08 11.84
N LEU A 95 -3.67 3.98 11.04
CA LEU A 95 -3.97 4.15 9.62
C LEU A 95 -2.70 4.54 8.88
N ILE A 96 -2.19 3.66 8.04
CA ILE A 96 -1.00 3.87 7.22
C ILE A 96 -1.34 3.77 5.74
N ALA A 97 -0.49 4.29 4.89
CA ALA A 97 -0.57 4.12 3.43
C ALA A 97 0.67 3.37 2.93
N CYS A 98 0.46 2.45 2.00
CA CYS A 98 1.49 1.67 1.35
C CYS A 98 1.39 1.89 -0.15
N VAL A 99 2.45 2.39 -0.77
CA VAL A 99 2.44 2.89 -2.15
C VAL A 99 3.66 2.41 -2.92
N ASP A 100 3.55 2.40 -4.23
CA ASP A 100 4.71 2.24 -5.09
C ASP A 100 5.55 3.53 -5.11
N SER A 101 6.85 3.39 -5.28
CA SER A 101 7.75 4.54 -5.29
C SER A 101 7.56 5.42 -6.54
N ASP A 102 7.37 4.85 -7.72
CA ASP A 102 7.31 5.61 -8.98
C ASP A 102 8.44 6.65 -9.12
N TYR A 103 9.63 6.39 -8.58
CA TYR A 103 10.75 7.33 -8.42
C TYR A 103 10.61 8.38 -7.31
N ASP A 104 9.50 8.46 -6.58
CA ASP A 104 9.34 9.47 -5.51
C ASP A 104 10.42 9.37 -4.43
N PHE A 105 10.90 8.15 -4.13
CA PHE A 105 12.05 7.94 -3.26
C PHE A 105 13.33 8.54 -3.84
N LEU A 106 13.61 8.30 -5.11
CA LEU A 106 14.81 8.82 -5.79
C LEU A 106 14.79 10.33 -5.97
N LEU A 107 13.61 10.91 -6.14
CA LEU A 107 13.42 12.36 -6.31
C LEU A 107 13.66 13.16 -5.01
N GLN A 108 13.75 12.51 -3.85
CA GLN A 108 14.12 13.09 -2.55
C GLN A 108 13.41 14.42 -2.23
N GLY A 109 12.14 14.54 -2.62
CA GLY A 109 11.32 15.72 -2.36
C GLY A 109 11.41 16.81 -3.43
N ALA A 110 11.97 16.53 -4.60
CA ALA A 110 11.99 17.47 -5.73
C ALA A 110 10.57 17.81 -6.23
N THR A 111 9.65 16.85 -6.20
CA THR A 111 8.23 17.07 -6.49
C THR A 111 7.41 17.23 -5.21
N ASN A 112 6.20 17.80 -5.34
CA ASN A 112 5.29 17.90 -4.20
C ASN A 112 4.84 16.52 -3.69
N THR A 113 4.63 15.55 -4.58
CA THR A 113 4.26 14.17 -4.24
C THR A 113 5.39 13.49 -3.49
N SER A 114 6.59 13.49 -4.05
CA SER A 114 7.80 12.95 -3.41
C SER A 114 8.03 13.55 -2.02
N ARG A 115 7.84 14.87 -1.89
CA ARG A 115 8.00 15.55 -0.60
C ARG A 115 6.97 15.09 0.43
N LYS A 116 5.71 14.93 0.04
CA LYS A 116 4.65 14.44 0.93
C LYS A 116 4.94 13.01 1.40
N ILE A 117 5.29 12.13 0.47
CA ILE A 117 5.57 10.72 0.75
C ILE A 117 6.80 10.58 1.66
N ASN A 118 7.93 11.15 1.27
CA ASN A 118 9.19 11.00 2.01
C ASN A 118 9.20 11.65 3.40
N ARG A 119 8.34 12.64 3.66
CA ARG A 119 8.25 13.32 4.95
C ARG A 119 7.24 12.72 5.91
N ASN A 120 6.30 11.93 5.43
CA ASN A 120 5.26 11.36 6.28
C ASN A 120 5.66 9.96 6.74
N LYS A 121 5.94 9.80 8.02
CA LYS A 121 6.33 8.53 8.64
C LYS A 121 5.26 7.43 8.63
N TYR A 122 4.07 7.72 8.20
CA TYR A 122 2.96 6.77 8.07
C TYR A 122 2.65 6.41 6.62
N ILE A 123 3.50 6.86 5.69
CA ILE A 123 3.49 6.44 4.30
C ILE A 123 4.71 5.58 4.05
N PHE A 124 4.47 4.33 3.68
CA PHE A 124 5.48 3.36 3.32
C PHE A 124 5.51 3.24 1.80
N GLN A 125 6.68 3.22 1.22
CA GLN A 125 6.85 3.10 -0.22
C GLN A 125 7.87 2.02 -0.56
N THR A 126 7.76 1.44 -1.76
CA THR A 126 8.77 0.54 -2.28
C THR A 126 10.10 1.30 -2.48
N TYR A 127 11.24 0.62 -2.34
CA TYR A 127 12.55 1.22 -2.71
C TYR A 127 12.80 1.16 -4.21
N THR A 128 12.22 0.17 -4.88
CA THR A 128 12.21 0.02 -6.34
C THR A 128 11.05 0.84 -6.91
N TYR A 129 10.94 0.86 -8.25
CA TYR A 129 9.87 1.60 -8.93
C TYR A 129 8.47 1.15 -8.46
N ALA A 130 8.22 -0.17 -8.46
CA ALA A 130 6.94 -0.74 -8.09
C ALA A 130 7.11 -2.17 -7.52
N ILE A 131 6.03 -2.77 -7.02
CA ILE A 131 6.04 -4.15 -6.46
C ILE A 131 6.48 -5.20 -7.49
N GLU A 132 6.22 -4.99 -8.78
CA GLU A 132 6.64 -5.90 -9.84
C GLU A 132 8.15 -6.12 -9.89
N ASN A 133 8.94 -5.12 -9.47
CA ASN A 133 10.40 -5.29 -9.38
C ASN A 133 10.79 -6.35 -8.34
N TYR A 134 10.02 -6.49 -7.26
CA TYR A 134 10.24 -7.56 -6.28
C TYR A 134 9.74 -8.92 -6.79
N HIS A 135 8.62 -8.94 -7.53
CA HIS A 135 8.11 -10.16 -8.16
C HIS A 135 9.06 -10.72 -9.22
N CYS A 136 9.83 -9.86 -9.88
CA CYS A 136 10.84 -10.24 -10.88
C CYS A 136 12.23 -10.48 -10.28
N PHE A 137 12.34 -10.76 -8.97
CA PHE A 137 13.63 -11.08 -8.35
C PHE A 137 14.14 -12.43 -8.85
N ALA A 138 15.31 -12.40 -9.48
CA ALA A 138 15.82 -13.54 -10.27
C ALA A 138 15.94 -14.84 -9.47
N GLU A 139 16.36 -14.75 -8.21
CA GLU A 139 16.57 -15.91 -7.35
C GLU A 139 15.28 -16.66 -7.01
N SER A 140 14.13 -15.95 -6.99
CA SER A 140 12.81 -16.55 -6.68
C SER A 140 12.05 -17.01 -7.90
N LEU A 141 12.43 -16.61 -9.12
CA LEU A 141 11.68 -16.92 -10.34
C LEU A 141 11.63 -18.41 -10.66
N HIS A 142 12.68 -19.17 -10.31
CA HIS A 142 12.66 -20.62 -10.49
C HIS A 142 11.55 -21.27 -9.65
N GLU A 143 11.44 -20.92 -8.38
CA GLU A 143 10.38 -21.42 -7.49
C GLU A 143 8.98 -21.08 -8.02
N VAL A 144 8.80 -19.88 -8.55
CA VAL A 144 7.55 -19.47 -9.19
C VAL A 144 7.23 -20.38 -10.39
N CYS A 145 8.23 -20.71 -11.21
CA CYS A 145 8.05 -21.64 -12.32
C CYS A 145 7.70 -23.05 -11.85
N VAL A 146 8.38 -23.56 -10.80
CA VAL A 146 8.08 -24.87 -10.21
C VAL A 146 6.64 -24.92 -9.70
N GLN A 147 6.21 -23.91 -8.95
CA GLN A 147 4.85 -23.83 -8.43
C GLN A 147 3.80 -23.74 -9.54
N ALA A 148 4.06 -22.97 -10.60
CA ALA A 148 3.11 -22.77 -11.69
C ALA A 148 3.00 -24.02 -12.60
N THR A 149 4.10 -24.76 -12.78
CA THR A 149 4.16 -25.90 -13.70
C THR A 149 4.06 -27.26 -13.00
N LEU A 150 4.18 -27.28 -11.66
CA LEU A 150 4.29 -28.49 -10.83
C LEU A 150 5.45 -29.40 -11.29
N ASN A 151 6.52 -28.80 -11.77
CA ASN A 151 7.66 -29.50 -12.31
C ASN A 151 8.96 -28.84 -11.85
N ASP A 152 9.75 -29.55 -11.07
CA ASP A 152 11.08 -29.13 -10.59
C ASP A 152 12.16 -29.30 -11.66
N ARG A 153 11.86 -28.94 -12.88
CA ARG A 153 12.80 -28.98 -13.98
C ARG A 153 13.51 -27.65 -14.10
N PHE A 154 14.83 -27.66 -14.22
CA PHE A 154 15.58 -26.46 -14.55
C PHE A 154 15.05 -25.82 -15.84
N VAL A 155 14.53 -24.60 -15.73
CA VAL A 155 13.95 -23.86 -16.85
C VAL A 155 15.03 -23.06 -17.54
N MET A 156 15.69 -22.16 -16.80
CA MET A 156 16.76 -21.30 -17.29
C MET A 156 17.49 -20.62 -16.12
N ASP A 157 18.67 -20.10 -16.38
CA ASP A 157 19.37 -19.20 -15.46
C ASP A 157 18.75 -17.79 -15.55
N PHE A 158 17.84 -17.48 -14.62
CA PHE A 158 17.16 -16.19 -14.57
C PHE A 158 18.11 -15.03 -14.28
N ASN A 159 19.18 -15.25 -13.49
CA ASN A 159 20.19 -14.21 -13.22
C ASN A 159 20.94 -13.84 -14.50
N ALA A 160 21.43 -14.84 -15.24
CA ALA A 160 22.10 -14.60 -16.52
C ALA A 160 21.16 -13.97 -17.55
N TYR A 161 19.91 -14.43 -17.61
CA TYR A 161 18.91 -13.90 -18.52
C TYR A 161 18.60 -12.42 -18.23
N LEU A 162 18.26 -12.07 -17.00
CA LEU A 162 17.91 -10.69 -16.63
C LEU A 162 19.10 -9.74 -16.76
N LYS A 163 20.29 -10.21 -16.44
CA LYS A 163 21.52 -9.46 -16.68
C LYS A 163 21.69 -9.13 -18.16
N ARG A 164 21.58 -10.16 -19.03
CA ARG A 164 21.70 -9.96 -20.48
C ARG A 164 20.60 -9.07 -21.04
N TYR A 165 19.38 -9.23 -20.56
CA TYR A 165 18.26 -8.36 -20.91
C TYR A 165 18.55 -6.88 -20.56
N SER A 166 19.04 -6.63 -19.35
CA SER A 166 19.38 -5.29 -18.90
C SER A 166 20.50 -4.65 -19.74
N GLU A 167 21.53 -5.44 -20.13
CA GLU A 167 22.61 -4.95 -21.00
C GLU A 167 22.11 -4.51 -22.38
N ILE A 168 21.04 -5.15 -22.89
CA ILE A 168 20.43 -4.83 -24.19
C ILE A 168 19.53 -3.61 -24.10
N VAL A 169 18.73 -3.51 -23.03
CA VAL A 169 17.68 -2.48 -22.91
C VAL A 169 18.21 -1.17 -22.33
N TYR A 170 19.19 -1.24 -21.44
CA TYR A 170 19.72 -0.03 -20.76
C TYR A 170 20.29 1.04 -21.69
N PRO A 171 20.95 0.75 -22.83
CA PRO A 171 21.49 1.75 -23.75
C PRO A 171 20.44 2.45 -24.62
N LEU A 172 19.15 2.00 -24.60
CA LEU A 172 18.06 2.55 -25.41
C LEU A 172 17.37 3.72 -24.67
#